data_2ef7a81454b2aea647f4c78d134e3ff4
#
_entry.id   2ef7a81454b2aea647f4c78d134e3ff4
#
_cell.length_a   1.000
_cell.length_b   1.000
_cell.length_c   1.000
_cell.angle_alpha   90.00
_cell.angle_beta   90.00
_cell.angle_gamma   90.00
#
_symmetry.space_group_name_H-M   'P 1'
#
loop_
_entity.id
_entity.type
_entity.pdbx_description
1 polymer ?
#
loop_
_entity_poly.entity_id
_entity_poly.type
_entity_poly.pdbx_seq_one_letter_code
_entity_poly.pdbx_strand_id
1 'polypeptide(L)'
;MLFKDGLHGTSLHNYSFYCWLYIHIYPSLMSKNSIHKFCIAPMMQYTDMHDRYLLRLISKKVFLYTEMIATGSLIYGKCYEQLDFNREEHPVGVQLGGSDIKDLVECSKKCEQQGYDEINLNVGCPSDRVQKGKFGACLMLEPMLVSECLSNMQNAVKIPVSIKCRLGVDNHESYEFLHNFISTVKDSGTKIFVIHARNGILNGLSPRQNRNVPPLKYDYVYRLKDDFPELEIIINGGNQKFRRF
;
A
#
# COMPACT_ATOMS: atom_id res chain seq x y z
N MET A 1 -36.74 22.89 -45.77
CA MET A 1 -35.51 23.16 -46.55
C MET A 1 -34.34 22.77 -45.69
N LEU A 2 -33.57 21.84 -46.19
CA LEU A 2 -32.48 21.10 -45.60
C LEU A 2 -31.34 21.99 -45.08
N PHE A 3 -30.73 21.63 -43.94
CA PHE A 3 -29.28 21.63 -43.75
C PHE A 3 -28.87 20.41 -42.92
N LYS A 4 -28.38 19.40 -43.65
CA LYS A 4 -27.38 18.43 -43.20
C LYS A 4 -26.03 19.07 -43.39
N ASP A 5 -25.14 18.88 -42.44
CA ASP A 5 -23.68 18.71 -42.57
C ASP A 5 -23.15 18.74 -41.15
N GLY A 6 -22.66 17.61 -40.56
CA GLY A 6 -21.33 17.15 -40.91
C GLY A 6 -20.35 17.64 -39.84
N LEU A 7 -20.47 17.14 -38.58
CA LEU A 7 -19.40 17.27 -37.57
C LEU A 7 -18.60 15.97 -37.56
N HIS A 8 -17.44 16.04 -38.20
CA HIS A 8 -16.38 15.03 -38.11
C HIS A 8 -16.02 14.76 -36.66
N GLY A 9 -16.00 13.47 -36.34
CA GLY A 9 -15.64 12.97 -35.04
C GLY A 9 -14.21 13.31 -34.64
N THR A 10 -14.09 14.12 -33.64
CA THR A 10 -12.90 14.08 -32.78
C THR A 10 -13.10 12.95 -31.79
N SER A 11 -12.30 11.90 -31.98
CA SER A 11 -12.13 10.79 -31.05
C SER A 11 -11.84 11.37 -29.67
N LEU A 12 -12.86 11.43 -28.83
CA LEU A 12 -12.67 11.57 -27.39
C LEU A 12 -11.95 10.29 -26.95
N HIS A 13 -10.65 10.41 -26.79
CA HIS A 13 -9.87 9.41 -26.09
C HIS A 13 -10.52 9.24 -24.72
N ASN A 14 -11.10 8.08 -24.54
CA ASN A 14 -11.58 7.59 -23.26
C ASN A 14 -10.42 7.66 -22.25
N TYR A 15 -10.31 8.79 -21.57
CA TYR A 15 -9.65 8.84 -20.28
C TYR A 15 -10.54 8.05 -19.33
N SER A 16 -10.36 6.75 -19.36
CA SER A 16 -10.87 5.87 -18.34
C SER A 16 -10.21 6.30 -17.02
N PHE A 17 -10.91 7.14 -16.28
CA PHE A 17 -10.65 7.40 -14.87
C PHE A 17 -10.89 6.09 -14.12
N TYR A 18 -9.95 5.16 -14.23
CA TYR A 18 -9.90 4.04 -13.31
C TYR A 18 -9.32 4.55 -12.00
N CYS A 19 -10.17 5.23 -11.25
CA CYS A 19 -10.01 5.32 -9.82
C CYS A 19 -10.06 3.88 -9.30
N TRP A 20 -8.89 3.30 -8.99
CA TRP A 20 -8.79 1.95 -8.47
C TRP A 20 -9.22 1.95 -7.00
N LEU A 21 -10.52 2.06 -6.81
CA LEU A 21 -11.17 1.89 -5.54
C LEU A 21 -11.18 0.39 -5.21
N TYR A 22 -10.33 -0.03 -4.27
CA TYR A 22 -10.26 -1.43 -3.85
C TYR A 22 -11.04 -1.64 -2.57
N ILE A 23 -12.24 -2.21 -2.70
CA ILE A 23 -13.03 -2.66 -1.56
C ILE A 23 -13.14 -4.18 -1.60
N HIS A 24 -12.73 -4.83 -0.51
CA HIS A 24 -13.28 -6.12 -0.15
C HIS A 24 -13.65 -6.07 1.32
N ILE A 25 -14.95 -6.17 1.59
CA ILE A 25 -15.48 -6.34 2.93
C ILE A 25 -15.93 -7.78 3.04
N TYR A 26 -15.24 -8.58 3.87
CA TYR A 26 -15.82 -9.76 4.45
C TYR A 26 -16.26 -9.38 5.87
N PRO A 27 -17.58 -9.42 6.18
CA PRO A 27 -18.09 -8.99 7.49
C PRO A 27 -17.51 -9.78 8.67
N SER A 28 -17.00 -10.98 8.43
CA SER A 28 -16.40 -11.86 9.46
C SER A 28 -14.91 -11.59 9.71
N LEU A 29 -14.23 -10.81 8.86
CA LEU A 29 -12.78 -10.68 8.87
C LEU A 29 -12.27 -9.37 9.49
N MET A 30 -13.14 -8.41 9.76
CA MET A 30 -12.76 -7.12 10.30
C MET A 30 -13.31 -6.94 11.72
N SER A 31 -12.48 -6.40 12.61
CA SER A 31 -12.98 -5.79 13.83
C SER A 31 -14.09 -4.80 13.49
N LYS A 32 -15.22 -4.84 14.23
CA LYS A 32 -16.33 -3.90 14.03
C LYS A 32 -15.89 -2.42 14.04
N ASN A 33 -14.75 -2.14 14.66
CA ASN A 33 -14.19 -0.80 14.85
C ASN A 33 -12.99 -0.49 13.97
N SER A 34 -12.60 -1.35 13.00
CA SER A 34 -11.47 -1.05 12.12
C SER A 34 -11.73 0.22 11.29
N ILE A 35 -10.72 1.10 11.23
CA ILE A 35 -10.71 2.28 10.37
C ILE A 35 -10.37 1.94 8.92
N HIS A 36 -9.84 0.73 8.67
CA HIS A 36 -9.39 0.27 7.36
C HIS A 36 -10.47 -0.46 6.55
N LYS A 37 -11.76 -0.21 6.83
CA LYS A 37 -12.86 -0.81 6.06
C LYS A 37 -12.77 -0.53 4.58
N PHE A 38 -12.21 0.61 4.25
CA PHE A 38 -12.03 1.09 2.90
C PHE A 38 -10.81 2.00 2.83
N CYS A 39 -9.80 1.62 2.04
CA CYS A 39 -8.53 2.33 1.95
C CYS A 39 -8.19 2.68 0.51
N ILE A 40 -7.60 3.85 0.29
CA ILE A 40 -6.92 4.21 -0.97
C ILE A 40 -5.45 3.82 -0.84
N ALA A 41 -5.03 2.87 -1.68
CA ALA A 41 -3.67 2.34 -1.63
C ALA A 41 -2.63 3.39 -2.04
N PRO A 42 -1.41 3.35 -1.45
CA PRO A 42 -0.29 4.19 -1.88
C PRO A 42 0.03 4.01 -3.36
N MET A 43 0.01 5.09 -4.13
CA MET A 43 0.24 5.04 -5.59
C MET A 43 1.07 6.23 -6.06
N MET A 44 2.34 5.97 -6.45
CA MET A 44 3.22 6.99 -7.03
C MET A 44 2.55 7.70 -8.21
N GLN A 45 2.63 9.04 -8.24
CA GLN A 45 2.04 9.94 -9.25
C GLN A 45 0.50 9.98 -9.25
N TYR A 46 -0.15 9.44 -8.21
CA TYR A 46 -1.61 9.44 -8.07
C TYR A 46 -2.07 9.94 -6.69
N THR A 47 -1.59 9.35 -5.60
CA THR A 47 -2.07 9.69 -4.24
C THR A 47 -1.25 10.83 -3.62
N ASP A 48 -1.04 11.91 -4.38
CA ASP A 48 -0.48 13.16 -3.88
C ASP A 48 -1.48 13.90 -2.97
N MET A 49 -1.07 15.01 -2.39
CA MET A 49 -1.93 15.77 -1.47
C MET A 49 -3.21 16.31 -2.14
N HIS A 50 -3.18 16.57 -3.44
CA HIS A 50 -4.35 17.10 -4.16
C HIS A 50 -5.39 16.00 -4.42
N ASP A 51 -4.93 14.80 -4.84
CA ASP A 51 -5.79 13.63 -5.02
C ASP A 51 -6.39 13.19 -3.67
N ARG A 52 -5.58 13.11 -2.62
CA ARG A 52 -6.06 12.75 -1.28
C ARG A 52 -7.09 13.76 -0.75
N TYR A 53 -6.87 15.05 -0.94
CA TYR A 53 -7.84 16.07 -0.58
C TYR A 53 -9.16 15.91 -1.33
N LEU A 54 -9.11 15.72 -2.66
CA LEU A 54 -10.29 15.45 -3.48
C LEU A 54 -11.04 14.20 -3.00
N LEU A 55 -10.34 13.11 -2.75
CA LEU A 55 -10.95 11.86 -2.26
C LEU A 55 -11.61 12.04 -0.88
N ARG A 56 -11.04 12.87 -0.02
CA ARG A 56 -11.63 13.23 1.27
C ARG A 56 -12.90 14.06 1.13
N LEU A 57 -12.98 14.94 0.15
CA LEU A 57 -14.22 15.64 -0.16
C LEU A 57 -15.33 14.70 -0.63
N ILE A 58 -14.98 13.64 -1.36
CA ILE A 58 -15.92 12.61 -1.83
C ILE A 58 -16.36 11.70 -0.67
N SER A 59 -15.44 11.32 0.23
CA SER A 59 -15.75 10.41 1.33
C SER A 59 -14.98 10.73 2.61
N LYS A 60 -15.72 10.98 3.70
CA LYS A 60 -15.15 11.16 5.05
C LYS A 60 -14.78 9.85 5.75
N LYS A 61 -15.08 8.69 5.14
CA LYS A 61 -14.91 7.36 5.77
C LYS A 61 -13.72 6.56 5.23
N VAL A 62 -13.15 6.98 4.11
CA VAL A 62 -12.02 6.29 3.48
C VAL A 62 -10.73 6.55 4.25
N PHE A 63 -9.89 5.52 4.42
CA PHE A 63 -8.53 5.69 4.91
C PHE A 63 -7.61 6.00 3.73
N LEU A 64 -6.89 7.11 3.81
CA LEU A 64 -6.02 7.58 2.74
C LEU A 64 -4.56 7.24 3.05
N TYR A 65 -3.79 6.90 2.02
CA TYR A 65 -2.35 6.77 2.13
C TYR A 65 -1.65 7.77 1.21
N THR A 66 -0.49 8.26 1.64
CA THR A 66 0.40 9.05 0.77
C THR A 66 0.97 8.19 -0.34
N GLU A 67 1.63 8.80 -1.31
CA GLU A 67 2.62 8.11 -2.13
C GLU A 67 3.73 7.51 -1.24
N MET A 68 4.51 6.57 -1.78
CA MET A 68 5.66 6.04 -1.06
C MET A 68 6.78 7.09 -0.98
N ILE A 69 7.17 7.48 0.22
CA ILE A 69 8.27 8.40 0.50
C ILE A 69 9.50 7.59 0.90
N ALA A 70 10.59 7.73 0.13
CA ALA A 70 11.85 7.06 0.47
C ALA A 70 12.52 7.74 1.69
N THR A 71 12.98 6.93 2.67
CA THR A 71 13.67 7.46 3.86
C THR A 71 14.86 8.34 3.50
N GLY A 72 15.64 7.92 2.48
CA GLY A 72 16.77 8.71 1.99
C GLY A 72 16.40 10.09 1.45
N SER A 73 15.18 10.27 0.93
CA SER A 73 14.69 11.59 0.51
C SER A 73 14.50 12.53 1.70
N LEU A 74 13.98 12.01 2.81
CA LEU A 74 13.77 12.79 4.04
C LEU A 74 15.06 13.05 4.79
N ILE A 75 15.92 12.04 4.95
CA ILE A 75 17.12 12.13 5.78
C ILE A 75 18.24 12.90 5.06
N TYR A 76 18.56 12.51 3.84
CA TYR A 76 19.70 13.06 3.09
C TYR A 76 19.28 14.14 2.12
N GLY A 77 18.10 14.02 1.50
CA GLY A 77 17.52 15.02 0.60
C GLY A 77 16.85 16.20 1.32
N LYS A 78 16.50 16.03 2.60
CA LYS A 78 15.76 17.02 3.43
C LYS A 78 14.47 17.51 2.78
N CYS A 79 13.85 16.66 1.94
CA CYS A 79 12.61 16.97 1.22
C CYS A 79 11.40 16.77 2.14
N TYR A 80 11.31 17.55 3.21
CA TYR A 80 10.26 17.40 4.23
C TYR A 80 8.88 17.83 3.75
N GLU A 81 8.80 18.63 2.69
CA GLU A 81 7.56 18.97 1.98
C GLU A 81 6.79 17.74 1.47
N GLN A 82 7.47 16.60 1.30
CA GLN A 82 6.83 15.33 0.95
C GLN A 82 5.92 14.79 2.07
N LEU A 83 6.09 15.29 3.31
CA LEU A 83 5.25 14.96 4.45
C LEU A 83 4.06 15.89 4.60
N ASP A 84 3.90 16.87 3.73
CA ASP A 84 2.79 17.81 3.83
C ASP A 84 1.46 17.16 3.44
N PHE A 85 0.43 17.46 4.21
CA PHE A 85 -0.94 17.05 3.93
C PHE A 85 -1.93 18.08 4.50
N ASN A 86 -3.15 18.10 3.97
CA ASN A 86 -4.20 18.98 4.48
C ASN A 86 -4.85 18.36 5.72
N ARG A 87 -5.16 19.20 6.70
CA ARG A 87 -5.80 18.77 7.96
C ARG A 87 -7.08 17.96 7.73
N GLU A 88 -7.79 18.26 6.66
CA GLU A 88 -9.02 17.58 6.26
C GLU A 88 -8.80 16.14 5.79
N GLU A 89 -7.56 15.75 5.43
CA GLU A 89 -7.26 14.42 4.90
C GLU A 89 -7.36 13.29 5.94
N HIS A 90 -7.46 13.61 7.24
CA HIS A 90 -7.61 12.59 8.28
C HIS A 90 -8.86 11.71 8.12
N PRO A 91 -8.79 10.38 8.35
CA PRO A 91 -7.57 9.65 8.73
C PRO A 91 -6.67 9.40 7.53
N VAL A 92 -5.37 9.66 7.72
CA VAL A 92 -4.34 9.54 6.69
C VAL A 92 -3.07 8.85 7.20
N GLY A 93 -2.61 7.84 6.46
CA GLY A 93 -1.36 7.12 6.72
C GLY A 93 -0.26 7.56 5.75
N VAL A 94 0.98 7.59 6.23
CA VAL A 94 2.16 7.81 5.41
C VAL A 94 2.82 6.48 5.04
N GLN A 95 3.19 6.30 3.77
CA GLN A 95 3.96 5.12 3.39
C GLN A 95 5.45 5.45 3.24
N LEU A 96 6.30 4.76 4.02
CA LEU A 96 7.75 4.86 3.95
C LEU A 96 8.35 3.71 3.14
N GLY A 97 9.40 4.01 2.38
CA GLY A 97 10.24 3.05 1.68
C GLY A 97 11.69 3.17 2.13
N GLY A 98 12.23 2.11 2.69
CA GLY A 98 13.59 2.04 3.20
C GLY A 98 13.86 0.68 3.85
N SER A 99 15.12 0.42 4.21
CA SER A 99 15.57 -0.79 4.91
C SER A 99 16.63 -0.51 5.96
N ASP A 100 17.13 0.73 6.05
CA ASP A 100 17.99 1.14 7.14
C ASP A 100 17.15 1.46 8.39
N ILE A 101 17.44 0.77 9.49
CA ILE A 101 16.67 0.86 10.73
C ILE A 101 16.73 2.27 11.33
N LYS A 102 17.89 2.91 11.32
CA LYS A 102 18.07 4.25 11.89
C LYS A 102 17.28 5.29 11.10
N ASP A 103 17.36 5.23 9.78
CA ASP A 103 16.63 6.12 8.88
C ASP A 103 15.10 5.92 9.04
N LEU A 104 14.64 4.67 9.13
CA LEU A 104 13.23 4.35 9.35
C LEU A 104 12.71 4.88 10.68
N VAL A 105 13.48 4.71 11.76
CA VAL A 105 13.13 5.24 13.09
C VAL A 105 13.05 6.77 13.09
N GLU A 106 14.04 7.44 12.49
CA GLU A 106 14.03 8.91 12.41
C GLU A 106 12.85 9.42 11.56
N CYS A 107 12.61 8.80 10.40
CA CYS A 107 11.46 9.15 9.57
C CYS A 107 10.13 8.88 10.28
N SER A 108 10.02 7.77 11.03
CA SER A 108 8.81 7.47 11.79
C SER A 108 8.49 8.55 12.82
N LYS A 109 9.48 9.03 13.57
CA LYS A 109 9.30 10.12 14.51
C LYS A 109 8.86 11.41 13.83
N LYS A 110 9.41 11.72 12.65
CA LYS A 110 8.99 12.89 11.87
C LYS A 110 7.55 12.77 11.38
N CYS A 111 7.14 11.59 10.92
CA CYS A 111 5.77 11.32 10.49
C CYS A 111 4.78 11.48 11.66
N GLU A 112 5.09 10.96 12.84
CA GLU A 112 4.26 11.16 14.03
C GLU A 112 4.18 12.63 14.44
N GLN A 113 5.30 13.37 14.42
CA GLN A 113 5.34 14.80 14.71
C GLN A 113 4.54 15.63 13.71
N GLN A 114 4.50 15.22 12.44
CA GLN A 114 3.68 15.86 11.42
C GLN A 114 2.18 15.60 11.61
N GLY A 115 1.81 14.56 12.38
CA GLY A 115 0.44 14.29 12.76
C GLY A 115 -0.25 13.19 11.94
N TYR A 116 0.49 12.30 11.28
CA TYR A 116 -0.10 11.15 10.59
C TYR A 116 -0.78 10.17 11.56
N ASP A 117 -1.85 9.52 11.11
CA ASP A 117 -2.60 8.54 11.90
C ASP A 117 -1.96 7.15 11.89
N GLU A 118 -1.13 6.84 10.89
CA GLU A 118 -0.47 5.54 10.73
C GLU A 118 0.81 5.69 9.89
N ILE A 119 1.80 4.84 10.14
CA ILE A 119 2.98 4.69 9.31
C ILE A 119 2.94 3.30 8.65
N ASN A 120 3.06 3.24 7.33
CA ASN A 120 3.06 2.01 6.57
C ASN A 120 4.43 1.75 5.95
N LEU A 121 5.04 0.58 6.20
CA LEU A 121 6.28 0.18 5.55
C LEU A 121 6.00 -0.49 4.20
N ASN A 122 6.64 -0.02 3.12
CA ASN A 122 6.54 -0.62 1.81
C ASN A 122 7.47 -1.83 1.66
N VAL A 123 6.86 -3.00 1.50
CA VAL A 123 7.53 -4.28 1.20
C VAL A 123 6.91 -4.94 -0.05
N GLY A 124 6.40 -4.11 -0.98
CA GLY A 124 5.66 -4.62 -2.13
C GLY A 124 5.96 -3.96 -3.47
N CYS A 125 6.72 -2.85 -3.51
CA CYS A 125 7.06 -2.16 -4.75
C CYS A 125 8.17 -2.91 -5.52
N PRO A 126 7.93 -3.33 -6.78
CA PRO A 126 8.91 -4.10 -7.55
C PRO A 126 9.74 -3.23 -8.51
N SER A 127 9.74 -1.90 -8.39
CA SER A 127 10.43 -1.03 -9.35
C SER A 127 11.95 -1.11 -9.22
N ASP A 128 12.67 -0.99 -10.35
CA ASP A 128 14.14 -1.04 -10.40
C ASP A 128 14.80 -0.03 -9.46
N ARG A 129 14.25 1.18 -9.37
CA ARG A 129 14.76 2.22 -8.47
C ARG A 129 14.70 1.78 -7.02
N VAL A 130 13.61 1.12 -6.64
CA VAL A 130 13.37 0.63 -5.28
C VAL A 130 14.28 -0.56 -4.99
N GLN A 131 14.45 -1.47 -5.94
CA GLN A 131 15.37 -2.60 -5.81
C GLN A 131 16.83 -2.15 -5.66
N LYS A 132 17.28 -1.17 -6.48
CA LYS A 132 18.61 -0.56 -6.33
C LYS A 132 18.83 0.05 -4.95
N GLY A 133 17.78 0.58 -4.35
CA GLY A 133 17.76 1.08 -2.97
C GLY A 133 17.63 -0.02 -1.90
N LYS A 134 17.57 -1.30 -2.27
CA LYS A 134 17.43 -2.46 -1.39
C LYS A 134 16.20 -2.39 -0.46
N PHE A 135 15.06 -1.92 -0.98
CA PHE A 135 13.78 -1.91 -0.26
C PHE A 135 12.61 -2.29 -1.18
N GLY A 136 11.38 -2.26 -0.69
CA GLY A 136 10.20 -2.70 -1.43
C GLY A 136 10.06 -4.21 -1.52
N ALA A 137 9.64 -4.75 -2.67
CA ALA A 137 9.27 -6.16 -2.81
C ALA A 137 10.44 -7.14 -2.54
N CYS A 138 11.68 -6.75 -2.83
CA CYS A 138 12.85 -7.59 -2.55
C CYS A 138 13.03 -7.89 -1.04
N LEU A 139 12.53 -7.03 -0.16
CA LEU A 139 12.56 -7.28 1.30
C LEU A 139 11.69 -8.47 1.74
N MET A 140 10.80 -8.98 0.90
CA MET A 140 10.11 -10.24 1.21
C MET A 140 11.05 -11.44 1.34
N LEU A 141 12.27 -11.34 0.79
CA LEU A 141 13.32 -12.35 0.93
C LEU A 141 14.11 -12.20 2.26
N GLU A 142 13.88 -11.12 3.01
CA GLU A 142 14.60 -10.75 4.23
C GLU A 142 13.63 -10.54 5.40
N PRO A 143 12.80 -11.57 5.75
CA PRO A 143 11.72 -11.38 6.74
C PRO A 143 12.23 -10.97 8.13
N MET A 144 13.41 -11.42 8.53
CA MET A 144 14.03 -11.03 9.80
C MET A 144 14.39 -9.55 9.83
N LEU A 145 14.97 -9.01 8.73
CA LEU A 145 15.25 -7.59 8.61
C LEU A 145 13.97 -6.76 8.65
N VAL A 146 12.92 -7.21 7.96
CA VAL A 146 11.61 -6.53 7.97
C VAL A 146 11.02 -6.50 9.38
N SER A 147 11.10 -7.63 10.09
CA SER A 147 10.64 -7.74 11.49
C SER A 147 11.42 -6.78 12.40
N GLU A 148 12.74 -6.70 12.25
CA GLU A 148 13.58 -5.79 13.02
C GLU A 148 13.27 -4.32 12.72
N CYS A 149 13.11 -3.95 11.43
CA CYS A 149 12.71 -2.60 11.02
C CYS A 149 11.37 -2.21 11.70
N LEU A 150 10.34 -3.04 11.56
CA LEU A 150 9.02 -2.76 12.12
C LEU A 150 9.02 -2.68 13.64
N SER A 151 9.75 -3.56 14.33
CA SER A 151 9.90 -3.53 15.77
C SER A 151 10.52 -2.21 16.25
N ASN A 152 11.59 -1.77 15.60
CA ASN A 152 12.26 -0.51 15.95
C ASN A 152 11.38 0.72 15.62
N MET A 153 10.65 0.71 14.50
CA MET A 153 9.69 1.76 14.18
C MET A 153 8.60 1.86 15.25
N GLN A 154 7.97 0.73 15.63
CA GLN A 154 6.91 0.70 16.65
C GLN A 154 7.39 1.17 18.02
N ASN A 155 8.61 0.82 18.42
CA ASN A 155 9.19 1.26 19.68
C ASN A 155 9.50 2.77 19.70
N ALA A 156 9.59 3.39 18.52
CA ALA A 156 9.97 4.80 18.39
C ALA A 156 8.77 5.77 18.38
N VAL A 157 7.56 5.27 18.10
CA VAL A 157 6.33 6.07 17.94
C VAL A 157 5.14 5.43 18.67
N LYS A 158 4.08 6.22 18.87
CA LYS A 158 2.83 5.79 19.53
C LYS A 158 1.73 5.45 18.52
N ILE A 159 1.81 6.02 17.31
CA ILE A 159 0.85 5.72 16.24
C ILE A 159 1.11 4.34 15.66
N PRO A 160 0.07 3.66 15.12
CA PRO A 160 0.22 2.33 14.53
C PRO A 160 1.28 2.29 13.43
N VAL A 161 2.05 1.20 13.40
CA VAL A 161 2.95 0.87 12.28
C VAL A 161 2.43 -0.38 11.58
N SER A 162 2.16 -0.27 10.31
CA SER A 162 1.64 -1.32 9.44
C SER A 162 2.62 -1.69 8.33
N ILE A 163 2.33 -2.75 7.60
CA ILE A 163 3.14 -3.20 6.46
C ILE A 163 2.27 -3.39 5.22
N LYS A 164 2.80 -3.05 4.04
CA LYS A 164 2.18 -3.40 2.77
C LYS A 164 3.11 -4.26 1.94
N CYS A 165 2.73 -5.52 1.69
CA CYS A 165 3.53 -6.48 0.95
C CYS A 165 2.75 -7.13 -0.21
N ARG A 166 3.34 -8.13 -0.85
CA ARG A 166 2.76 -8.98 -1.89
C ARG A 166 2.59 -10.41 -1.37
N LEU A 167 2.20 -11.34 -2.25
CA LEU A 167 2.13 -12.78 -1.91
C LEU A 167 3.51 -13.44 -1.89
N GLY A 168 4.45 -12.87 -2.64
CA GLY A 168 5.80 -13.33 -2.79
C GLY A 168 6.54 -12.55 -3.87
N VAL A 169 7.73 -13.01 -4.25
CA VAL A 169 8.59 -12.41 -5.28
C VAL A 169 9.19 -13.47 -6.19
N ASP A 170 9.22 -13.19 -7.49
CA ASP A 170 9.78 -14.06 -8.53
C ASP A 170 9.29 -15.53 -8.37
N ASN A 171 10.19 -16.48 -8.17
CA ASN A 171 9.87 -17.90 -8.00
C ASN A 171 9.35 -18.26 -6.59
N HIS A 172 9.40 -17.33 -5.63
CA HIS A 172 8.88 -17.51 -4.28
C HIS A 172 7.39 -17.12 -4.22
N GLU A 173 6.53 -17.95 -4.78
CA GLU A 173 5.10 -17.65 -4.93
C GLU A 173 4.17 -18.65 -4.23
N SER A 174 4.71 -19.53 -3.37
CA SER A 174 3.91 -20.50 -2.62
C SER A 174 3.19 -19.83 -1.44
N TYR A 175 2.07 -20.45 -1.01
CA TYR A 175 1.40 -20.01 0.21
C TYR A 175 2.30 -20.15 1.44
N GLU A 176 3.10 -21.21 1.49
CA GLU A 176 4.03 -21.47 2.59
C GLU A 176 5.06 -20.34 2.73
N PHE A 177 5.60 -19.84 1.61
CA PHE A 177 6.50 -18.68 1.63
C PHE A 177 5.81 -17.46 2.26
N LEU A 178 4.60 -17.16 1.82
CA LEU A 178 3.81 -16.04 2.36
C LEU A 178 3.51 -16.24 3.85
N HIS A 179 3.06 -17.43 4.24
CA HIS A 179 2.76 -17.78 5.64
C HIS A 179 3.98 -17.59 6.54
N ASN A 180 5.13 -18.09 6.12
CA ASN A 180 6.40 -17.96 6.87
C ASN A 180 6.84 -16.51 6.98
N PHE A 181 6.70 -15.72 5.90
CA PHE A 181 6.97 -14.28 5.93
C PHE A 181 6.08 -13.57 6.94
N ILE A 182 4.76 -13.76 6.89
CA ILE A 182 3.82 -13.14 7.82
C ILE A 182 4.07 -13.61 9.27
N SER A 183 4.33 -14.91 9.49
CA SER A 183 4.65 -15.46 10.80
C SER A 183 5.88 -14.79 11.43
N THR A 184 6.96 -14.61 10.64
CA THR A 184 8.18 -13.95 11.11
C THR A 184 7.95 -12.47 11.40
N VAL A 185 7.24 -11.78 10.49
CA VAL A 185 7.04 -10.34 10.62
C VAL A 185 6.07 -9.99 11.77
N LYS A 186 5.04 -10.78 12.03
CA LYS A 186 4.11 -10.52 13.15
C LYS A 186 4.81 -10.52 14.53
N ASP A 187 5.94 -11.21 14.64
CA ASP A 187 6.71 -11.27 15.89
C ASP A 187 7.36 -9.91 16.23
N SER A 188 7.44 -8.99 15.27
CA SER A 188 7.77 -7.58 15.52
C SER A 188 6.73 -6.85 16.40
N GLY A 189 5.53 -7.41 16.57
CA GLY A 189 4.36 -6.76 17.18
C GLY A 189 3.40 -6.13 16.17
N THR A 190 3.73 -6.11 14.87
CA THR A 190 2.86 -5.57 13.80
C THR A 190 1.54 -6.33 13.73
N LYS A 191 0.42 -5.59 13.70
CA LYS A 191 -0.94 -6.15 13.68
C LYS A 191 -1.67 -5.92 12.36
N ILE A 192 -1.24 -4.95 11.55
CA ILE A 192 -1.94 -4.49 10.34
C ILE A 192 -1.10 -4.84 9.11
N PHE A 193 -1.67 -5.69 8.25
CA PHE A 193 -1.02 -6.19 7.03
C PHE A 193 -1.88 -5.91 5.80
N VAL A 194 -1.37 -5.11 4.87
CA VAL A 194 -2.02 -4.86 3.58
C VAL A 194 -1.38 -5.77 2.53
N ILE A 195 -2.14 -6.74 2.03
CA ILE A 195 -1.64 -7.78 1.13
C ILE A 195 -2.10 -7.52 -0.30
N HIS A 196 -1.18 -7.15 -1.20
CA HIS A 196 -1.48 -7.15 -2.63
C HIS A 196 -1.52 -8.60 -3.13
N ALA A 197 -2.72 -9.07 -3.50
CA ALA A 197 -3.00 -10.46 -3.83
C ALA A 197 -2.39 -10.92 -5.18
N ARG A 198 -1.18 -10.46 -5.48
CA ARG A 198 -0.35 -10.86 -6.63
C ARG A 198 1.09 -11.05 -6.20
N ASN A 199 1.78 -11.97 -6.88
CA ASN A 199 3.24 -12.08 -6.77
C ASN A 199 3.92 -10.84 -7.34
N GLY A 200 5.13 -10.52 -6.89
CA GLY A 200 5.98 -9.46 -7.44
C GLY A 200 7.04 -10.04 -8.36
N ILE A 201 7.10 -9.57 -9.60
CA ILE A 201 8.17 -9.96 -10.53
C ILE A 201 9.18 -8.81 -10.56
N LEU A 202 10.37 -9.08 -10.07
CA LEU A 202 11.42 -8.08 -9.90
C LEU A 202 12.09 -7.71 -11.23
N ASN A 203 12.24 -8.67 -12.14
CA ASN A 203 12.87 -8.47 -13.43
C ASN A 203 11.93 -8.78 -14.58
N GLY A 204 11.93 -7.92 -15.62
CA GLY A 204 11.17 -8.15 -16.85
C GLY A 204 9.75 -7.59 -16.87
N LEU A 205 9.23 -7.07 -15.74
CA LEU A 205 7.92 -6.41 -15.70
C LEU A 205 8.03 -5.00 -15.08
N SER A 206 7.48 -4.01 -15.76
CA SER A 206 7.31 -2.68 -15.18
C SER A 206 6.38 -2.71 -13.95
N PRO A 207 6.41 -1.69 -13.07
CA PRO A 207 5.49 -1.60 -11.93
C PRO A 207 4.00 -1.64 -12.35
N ARG A 208 3.66 -1.09 -13.52
CA ARG A 208 2.30 -1.16 -14.09
C ARG A 208 1.92 -2.58 -14.48
N GLN A 209 2.81 -3.30 -15.16
CA GLN A 209 2.60 -4.70 -15.55
C GLN A 209 2.49 -5.60 -14.31
N ASN A 210 3.29 -5.35 -13.28
CA ASN A 210 3.22 -6.05 -11.99
C ASN A 210 1.88 -5.89 -11.25
N ARG A 211 1.03 -4.93 -11.64
CA ARG A 211 -0.34 -4.78 -11.12
C ARG A 211 -1.38 -5.56 -11.93
N ASN A 212 -1.04 -6.02 -13.13
CA ASN A 212 -2.02 -6.59 -14.07
C ASN A 212 -1.66 -8.02 -14.52
N VAL A 213 -0.38 -8.30 -14.75
CA VAL A 213 0.10 -9.56 -15.36
C VAL A 213 0.11 -10.72 -14.37
N PRO A 214 0.77 -10.66 -13.19
CA PRO A 214 0.71 -11.77 -12.25
C PRO A 214 -0.72 -12.07 -11.83
N PRO A 215 -1.14 -13.35 -11.74
CA PRO A 215 -2.50 -13.71 -11.39
C PRO A 215 -2.88 -13.25 -9.98
N LEU A 216 -4.16 -12.91 -9.79
CA LEU A 216 -4.72 -12.66 -8.47
C LEU A 216 -4.98 -13.99 -7.77
N LYS A 217 -4.47 -14.15 -6.55
CA LYS A 217 -4.68 -15.30 -5.67
C LYS A 217 -5.30 -14.81 -4.35
N TYR A 218 -6.58 -14.47 -4.37
CA TYR A 218 -7.31 -14.01 -3.18
C TYR A 218 -7.46 -15.08 -2.10
N ASP A 219 -7.52 -16.36 -2.52
CA ASP A 219 -7.55 -17.52 -1.65
C ASP A 219 -6.39 -17.53 -0.65
N TYR A 220 -5.19 -17.09 -1.05
CA TYR A 220 -4.04 -16.96 -0.16
C TYR A 220 -4.30 -15.94 0.96
N VAL A 221 -4.93 -14.82 0.62
CA VAL A 221 -5.22 -13.77 1.61
C VAL A 221 -6.33 -14.19 2.57
N TYR A 222 -7.34 -14.91 2.07
CA TYR A 222 -8.40 -15.47 2.92
C TYR A 222 -7.83 -16.50 3.89
N ARG A 223 -7.02 -17.44 3.38
CA ARG A 223 -6.36 -18.43 4.21
C ARG A 223 -5.43 -17.80 5.24
N LEU A 224 -4.69 -16.73 4.90
CA LEU A 224 -3.91 -15.98 5.90
C LEU A 224 -4.77 -15.45 7.04
N LYS A 225 -5.97 -14.99 6.75
CA LYS A 225 -6.87 -14.50 7.81
C LYS A 225 -7.36 -15.62 8.71
N ASP A 226 -7.57 -16.81 8.16
CA ASP A 226 -7.95 -18.00 8.95
C ASP A 226 -6.76 -18.47 9.81
N ASP A 227 -5.53 -18.47 9.26
CA ASP A 227 -4.31 -18.88 9.97
C ASP A 227 -3.85 -17.86 11.04
N PHE A 228 -4.17 -16.56 10.84
CA PHE A 228 -3.81 -15.47 11.75
C PHE A 228 -5.03 -14.61 12.12
N PRO A 229 -5.99 -15.14 12.88
CA PRO A 229 -7.23 -14.43 13.19
C PRO A 229 -7.03 -13.17 14.03
N GLU A 230 -5.91 -13.05 14.76
CA GLU A 230 -5.55 -11.88 15.56
C GLU A 230 -5.04 -10.70 14.74
N LEU A 231 -4.61 -10.92 13.48
CA LEU A 231 -4.10 -9.87 12.62
C LEU A 231 -5.22 -9.17 11.85
N GLU A 232 -5.07 -7.88 11.63
CA GLU A 232 -5.87 -7.12 10.68
C GLU A 232 -5.26 -7.28 9.29
N ILE A 233 -5.90 -8.12 8.47
CA ILE A 233 -5.46 -8.39 7.10
C ILE A 233 -6.37 -7.65 6.13
N ILE A 234 -5.77 -6.75 5.35
CA ILE A 234 -6.43 -5.90 4.36
C ILE A 234 -6.05 -6.40 2.97
N ILE A 235 -7.04 -6.83 2.20
CA ILE A 235 -6.81 -7.30 0.84
C ILE A 235 -6.64 -6.13 -0.13
N ASN A 236 -5.66 -6.23 -1.03
CA ASN A 236 -5.41 -5.28 -2.11
C ASN A 236 -5.13 -6.04 -3.41
N GLY A 237 -5.42 -5.44 -4.55
CA GLY A 237 -5.24 -6.04 -5.87
C GLY A 237 -6.53 -6.05 -6.69
N GLY A 238 -6.46 -5.77 -8.00
CA GLY A 238 -7.54 -5.44 -8.93
C GLY A 238 -8.80 -6.28 -8.84
N ASN A 239 -9.88 -5.66 -8.47
CA ASN A 239 -11.18 -6.30 -8.37
C ASN A 239 -11.94 -6.17 -9.68
N GLN A 240 -12.11 -7.27 -10.39
CA GLN A 240 -12.81 -7.28 -11.68
C GLN A 240 -14.34 -7.45 -11.55
N LYS A 241 -14.87 -7.75 -10.37
CA LYS A 241 -16.30 -7.96 -10.16
C LYS A 241 -16.73 -7.46 -8.77
N PHE A 242 -17.42 -6.32 -8.74
CA PHE A 242 -18.31 -6.02 -7.63
C PHE A 242 -19.46 -7.04 -7.68
N ARG A 243 -19.45 -8.06 -6.83
CA ARG A 243 -20.66 -8.78 -6.54
C ARG A 243 -21.44 -7.94 -5.52
N ARG A 244 -22.58 -7.39 -5.93
CA ARG A 244 -23.59 -6.94 -4.98
C ARG A 244 -24.03 -8.18 -4.19
N PHE A 245 -23.86 -8.12 -2.91
CA PHE A 245 -24.53 -8.99 -1.95
C PHE A 245 -25.68 -8.21 -1.34
#